data_0cc5d8a78cfb797c2ad2c76e866d906c
#
_entry.id   0cc5d8a78cfb797c2ad2c76e866d906c
#
_cell.length_a   1.000
_cell.length_b   1.000
_cell.length_c   1.000
_cell.angle_alpha   90.00
_cell.angle_beta   90.00
_cell.angle_gamma   90.00
#
_symmetry.space_group_name_H-M   'P 1'
#
loop_
_entity.id
_entity.type
_entity.pdbx_description
1 polymer ?
#
loop_
_entity_poly.entity_id
_entity_poly.type
_entity_poly.pdbx_seq_one_letter_code
_entity_poly.pdbx_strand_id
1 'polypeptide(L)'
;TLSFSQNVVPNSINVEIPSILSGETTTISNIEIVAYGTDISHTISGTLADGDGNTFSQFAIDVEMPLFDISFENQSSPGSEFEPILSMTNYSPGAYTGVWLELSALSGGAEVTLNAGSDLLADFAPFSTTSSTTNYYISIGDVSYSSDITFLVDFQKSGRSIFSQEVPLHIEPTLDNLPVAPTNYGYWAYDDTDTGFDHTPVFNWVELDPAHGGSNGTNYQLDDDDHVDIELPFTFQYHGIHYNEITISSNGWASFEPCYIDYFWNMSIPMYMGPKAMLAPFSDDLETIDSDGDGDIDVWIHVFTWYDEANGRFVIEWSRALNGYDETTEETFEVILYDQNMQPTESGDGVIDFQYLEIDDVDVTKNYSTVGIESPEKNYGLQYVFNNVYAPGAAPLENERAIRFTTEAPDNYVAPLSVDEILYPNVF
;
A
#
# COMPACT_ATOMS: atom_id res chain seq x y z
N THR A 1 -8.75 -21.12 -39.23
CA THR A 1 -7.57 -20.65 -40.03
C THR A 1 -7.32 -19.21 -39.70
N LEU A 2 -6.08 -18.86 -39.48
CA LEU A 2 -5.61 -17.50 -39.24
C LEU A 2 -4.92 -16.99 -40.51
N SER A 3 -5.08 -15.70 -40.76
CA SER A 3 -4.40 -14.98 -41.82
C SER A 3 -3.72 -13.75 -41.20
N PHE A 4 -2.59 -13.37 -41.72
CA PHE A 4 -1.76 -12.30 -41.18
C PHE A 4 -1.43 -11.28 -42.26
N SER A 5 -1.21 -10.04 -41.86
CA SER A 5 -0.66 -9.03 -42.75
C SER A 5 0.72 -9.44 -43.28
N GLN A 6 1.17 -8.76 -44.30
CA GLN A 6 2.52 -8.95 -44.83
C GLN A 6 3.54 -8.73 -43.69
N ASN A 7 4.61 -9.49 -43.70
CA ASN A 7 5.68 -9.42 -42.71
C ASN A 7 5.36 -10.00 -41.32
N VAL A 8 4.34 -10.82 -41.18
CA VAL A 8 4.07 -11.59 -39.99
C VAL A 8 4.13 -13.09 -40.27
N VAL A 9 4.91 -13.81 -39.48
CA VAL A 9 5.03 -15.26 -39.58
C VAL A 9 4.59 -15.92 -38.29
N PRO A 10 3.51 -16.69 -38.31
CA PRO A 10 3.05 -17.43 -37.15
C PRO A 10 3.73 -18.80 -37.05
N ASN A 11 3.79 -19.37 -35.85
CA ASN A 11 4.17 -20.76 -35.65
C ASN A 11 3.11 -21.75 -36.18
N SER A 12 1.86 -21.31 -36.29
CA SER A 12 0.76 -22.08 -36.88
C SER A 12 -0.30 -21.18 -37.48
N ILE A 13 -0.82 -21.53 -38.66
CA ILE A 13 -1.92 -20.84 -39.30
C ILE A 13 -3.28 -21.55 -39.08
N ASN A 14 -3.24 -22.80 -38.64
CA ASN A 14 -4.43 -23.59 -38.34
C ASN A 14 -4.40 -24.00 -36.85
N VAL A 15 -5.42 -23.60 -36.12
CA VAL A 15 -5.59 -23.94 -34.71
C VAL A 15 -6.84 -24.73 -34.56
N GLU A 16 -6.74 -25.93 -34.01
CA GLU A 16 -7.89 -26.76 -33.67
C GLU A 16 -8.51 -26.26 -32.37
N ILE A 17 -9.81 -25.99 -32.42
CA ILE A 17 -10.59 -25.61 -31.26
C ILE A 17 -11.33 -26.84 -30.75
N PRO A 18 -11.17 -27.19 -29.45
CA PRO A 18 -11.94 -28.31 -28.89
C PRO A 18 -13.45 -27.98 -28.95
N SER A 19 -14.25 -29.01 -28.87
CA SER A 19 -15.72 -28.88 -28.82
C SER A 19 -16.11 -27.96 -27.65
N ILE A 20 -16.83 -26.88 -27.94
CA ILE A 20 -17.34 -25.93 -26.97
C ILE A 20 -18.84 -26.10 -26.83
N LEU A 21 -19.32 -26.28 -25.60
CA LEU A 21 -20.75 -26.35 -25.31
C LEU A 21 -21.41 -24.97 -25.41
N SER A 22 -22.72 -24.98 -25.66
CA SER A 22 -23.45 -23.70 -25.74
C SER A 22 -23.33 -22.89 -24.45
N GLY A 23 -22.88 -21.63 -24.57
CA GLY A 23 -22.67 -20.72 -23.44
C GLY A 23 -21.30 -20.86 -22.76
N GLU A 24 -20.42 -21.73 -23.20
CA GLU A 24 -19.06 -21.85 -22.68
C GLU A 24 -18.06 -21.08 -23.51
N THR A 25 -16.95 -20.72 -22.86
CA THR A 25 -15.80 -20.04 -23.45
C THR A 25 -14.59 -20.93 -23.39
N THR A 26 -13.78 -20.93 -24.43
CA THR A 26 -12.47 -21.59 -24.40
C THR A 26 -11.37 -20.63 -24.76
N THR A 27 -10.23 -20.77 -24.12
CA THR A 27 -9.03 -19.97 -24.43
C THR A 27 -8.05 -20.84 -25.21
N ILE A 28 -7.55 -20.28 -26.31
CA ILE A 28 -6.47 -20.87 -27.09
C ILE A 28 -5.19 -20.12 -26.71
N SER A 29 -4.21 -20.86 -26.24
CA SER A 29 -2.90 -20.34 -25.88
C SER A 29 -1.83 -20.83 -26.86
N ASN A 30 -0.65 -20.20 -26.83
CA ASN A 30 0.53 -20.60 -27.61
C ASN A 30 0.44 -20.42 -29.13
N ILE A 31 -0.23 -19.35 -29.58
CA ILE A 31 -0.05 -18.87 -30.94
C ILE A 31 1.11 -17.86 -30.89
N GLU A 32 2.26 -18.32 -31.31
CA GLU A 32 3.45 -17.44 -31.44
C GLU A 32 3.47 -16.81 -32.81
N ILE A 33 3.70 -15.52 -32.87
CA ILE A 33 3.83 -14.76 -34.10
C ILE A 33 5.13 -13.96 -34.07
N VAL A 34 5.79 -13.85 -35.18
CA VAL A 34 6.96 -13.00 -35.38
C VAL A 34 6.64 -11.99 -36.48
N ALA A 35 6.71 -10.71 -36.14
CA ALA A 35 6.64 -9.65 -37.13
C ALA A 35 8.04 -9.21 -37.51
N TYR A 36 8.21 -8.80 -38.75
CA TYR A 36 9.46 -8.26 -39.26
C TYR A 36 9.21 -7.14 -40.28
N GLY A 37 10.17 -6.26 -40.41
CA GLY A 37 10.05 -5.05 -41.24
C GLY A 37 10.00 -3.77 -40.41
N THR A 38 9.63 -2.69 -41.02
CA THR A 38 9.52 -1.38 -40.37
C THR A 38 8.11 -1.02 -39.93
N ASP A 39 7.13 -1.85 -40.32
CA ASP A 39 5.75 -1.65 -39.96
C ASP A 39 5.53 -2.17 -38.53
N ILE A 40 4.98 -1.34 -37.65
CA ILE A 40 4.68 -1.70 -36.28
C ILE A 40 3.24 -2.18 -36.10
N SER A 41 2.34 -1.82 -37.03
CA SER A 41 0.92 -2.21 -36.98
C SER A 41 0.64 -3.38 -37.92
N HIS A 42 0.11 -4.45 -37.39
CA HIS A 42 -0.19 -5.68 -38.11
C HIS A 42 -1.61 -6.13 -37.87
N THR A 43 -2.29 -6.59 -38.92
CA THR A 43 -3.64 -7.13 -38.79
C THR A 43 -3.61 -8.64 -38.74
N ILE A 44 -4.19 -9.22 -37.71
CA ILE A 44 -4.44 -10.67 -37.59
C ILE A 44 -5.92 -10.88 -37.86
N SER A 45 -6.25 -11.67 -38.87
CA SER A 45 -7.63 -12.05 -39.15
C SER A 45 -7.80 -13.55 -39.04
N GLY A 46 -8.99 -13.95 -38.69
CA GLY A 46 -9.29 -15.36 -38.52
C GLY A 46 -10.68 -15.74 -39.01
N THR A 47 -10.80 -16.98 -39.43
CA THR A 47 -12.07 -17.60 -39.81
C THR A 47 -12.29 -18.81 -38.95
N LEU A 48 -13.43 -18.84 -38.28
CA LEU A 48 -13.92 -20.00 -37.52
C LEU A 48 -14.83 -20.82 -38.45
N ALA A 49 -14.43 -22.07 -38.69
CA ALA A 49 -15.20 -22.99 -39.54
C ALA A 49 -15.26 -24.38 -38.90
N ASP A 50 -16.25 -25.20 -39.29
CA ASP A 50 -16.32 -26.61 -38.93
C ASP A 50 -15.40 -27.48 -39.78
N GLY A 51 -15.39 -28.80 -39.50
CA GLY A 51 -14.59 -29.76 -40.21
C GLY A 51 -15.02 -29.95 -41.69
N ASP A 52 -16.21 -29.49 -42.05
CA ASP A 52 -16.76 -29.52 -43.41
C ASP A 52 -16.49 -28.21 -44.18
N GLY A 53 -15.88 -27.23 -43.55
CA GLY A 53 -15.50 -25.95 -44.14
C GLY A 53 -16.58 -24.87 -44.07
N ASN A 54 -17.67 -25.07 -43.31
CA ASN A 54 -18.69 -24.05 -43.13
C ASN A 54 -18.20 -22.98 -42.16
N THR A 55 -18.16 -21.74 -42.58
CA THR A 55 -17.73 -20.58 -41.78
C THR A 55 -18.84 -20.13 -40.84
N PHE A 56 -18.51 -20.05 -39.55
CA PHE A 56 -19.42 -19.54 -38.50
C PHE A 56 -19.15 -18.08 -38.18
N SER A 57 -17.89 -17.66 -38.18
CA SER A 57 -17.50 -16.31 -37.81
C SER A 57 -16.18 -15.90 -38.45
N GLN A 58 -15.98 -14.61 -38.57
CA GLN A 58 -14.71 -14.02 -38.96
C GLN A 58 -14.39 -12.88 -37.99
N PHE A 59 -13.13 -12.66 -37.75
CA PHE A 59 -12.64 -11.55 -36.94
C PHE A 59 -11.39 -10.95 -37.60
N ALA A 60 -11.11 -9.70 -37.26
CA ALA A 60 -9.83 -9.06 -37.52
C ALA A 60 -9.48 -8.21 -36.29
N ILE A 61 -8.22 -8.29 -35.87
CA ILE A 61 -7.65 -7.49 -34.80
C ILE A 61 -6.37 -6.86 -35.31
N ASP A 62 -6.15 -5.61 -34.97
CA ASP A 62 -4.89 -4.93 -35.25
C ASP A 62 -4.01 -5.08 -33.99
N VAL A 63 -2.78 -5.47 -34.21
CA VAL A 63 -1.77 -5.67 -33.17
C VAL A 63 -0.57 -4.80 -33.49
N GLU A 64 -0.14 -4.02 -32.53
CA GLU A 64 1.12 -3.28 -32.63
C GLU A 64 2.26 -4.16 -32.15
N MET A 65 3.29 -4.29 -32.95
CA MET A 65 4.51 -5.01 -32.62
C MET A 65 5.68 -4.07 -32.81
N PRO A 66 6.38 -3.70 -31.75
CA PRO A 66 7.50 -2.79 -31.86
C PRO A 66 8.66 -3.42 -32.63
N LEU A 67 9.44 -2.57 -33.31
CA LEU A 67 10.66 -2.98 -33.99
C LEU A 67 11.72 -3.46 -32.99
N PHE A 68 11.75 -2.81 -31.83
CA PHE A 68 12.54 -3.17 -30.67
C PHE A 68 11.62 -3.29 -29.45
N ASP A 69 12.05 -4.05 -28.48
CA ASP A 69 11.52 -4.05 -27.14
C ASP A 69 12.66 -3.74 -26.17
N ILE A 70 12.43 -2.77 -25.28
CA ILE A 70 13.47 -2.24 -24.40
C ILE A 70 12.94 -2.29 -22.96
N SER A 71 13.75 -2.79 -22.07
CA SER A 71 13.48 -2.79 -20.64
C SER A 71 14.75 -2.54 -19.83
N PHE A 72 14.61 -2.03 -18.60
CA PHE A 72 15.72 -2.01 -17.66
C PHE A 72 15.92 -3.40 -17.05
N GLU A 73 17.17 -3.88 -17.02
CA GLU A 73 17.53 -5.16 -16.37
C GLU A 73 17.84 -4.98 -14.89
N ASN A 74 18.32 -3.81 -14.50
CA ASN A 74 18.67 -3.51 -13.13
C ASN A 74 17.70 -2.51 -12.53
N GLN A 75 17.52 -2.64 -11.22
CA GLN A 75 16.71 -1.74 -10.40
C GLN A 75 17.63 -0.80 -9.61
N SER A 76 17.09 0.32 -9.18
CA SER A 76 17.77 1.27 -8.32
C SER A 76 17.03 1.44 -7.00
N SER A 77 17.78 1.83 -5.98
CA SER A 77 17.23 2.29 -4.70
C SER A 77 17.30 3.81 -4.63
N PRO A 78 16.35 4.48 -3.97
CA PRO A 78 16.39 5.92 -3.74
C PRO A 78 17.69 6.36 -3.07
N GLY A 79 18.12 7.58 -3.35
CA GLY A 79 19.36 8.13 -2.81
C GLY A 79 20.64 7.51 -3.39
N SER A 80 20.52 6.61 -4.37
CA SER A 80 21.67 5.97 -5.01
C SER A 80 21.91 6.49 -6.43
N GLU A 81 23.17 6.44 -6.84
CA GLU A 81 23.55 6.61 -8.22
C GLU A 81 23.76 5.23 -8.84
N PHE A 82 23.17 4.97 -9.99
CA PHE A 82 23.34 3.70 -10.68
C PHE A 82 23.55 3.87 -12.18
N GLU A 83 24.23 2.89 -12.76
CA GLU A 83 24.43 2.78 -14.21
C GLU A 83 23.33 1.86 -14.76
N PRO A 84 22.42 2.35 -15.63
CA PRO A 84 21.36 1.53 -16.18
C PRO A 84 21.89 0.47 -17.14
N ILE A 85 21.35 -0.72 -17.01
CA ILE A 85 21.57 -1.83 -17.96
C ILE A 85 20.25 -2.01 -18.72
N LEU A 86 20.31 -1.87 -20.04
CA LEU A 86 19.17 -2.05 -20.91
C LEU A 86 19.19 -3.41 -21.58
N SER A 87 18.09 -4.14 -21.48
CA SER A 87 17.79 -5.29 -22.32
C SER A 87 17.05 -4.80 -23.56
N MET A 88 17.55 -5.13 -24.72
CA MET A 88 17.04 -4.65 -26.00
C MET A 88 16.86 -5.82 -26.95
N THR A 89 15.63 -6.08 -27.35
CA THR A 89 15.28 -7.14 -28.29
C THR A 89 15.01 -6.54 -29.65
N ASN A 90 15.79 -6.96 -30.66
CA ASN A 90 15.59 -6.60 -32.06
C ASN A 90 14.69 -7.63 -32.72
N TYR A 91 13.48 -7.28 -33.07
CA TYR A 91 12.53 -8.14 -33.78
C TYR A 91 12.64 -8.07 -35.30
N SER A 92 13.54 -7.26 -35.83
CA SER A 92 13.69 -7.10 -37.28
C SER A 92 14.69 -8.08 -37.88
N PRO A 93 14.62 -8.36 -39.18
CA PRO A 93 15.63 -9.13 -39.92
C PRO A 93 16.91 -8.33 -40.19
N GLY A 94 16.92 -7.04 -39.84
CA GLY A 94 18.07 -6.17 -40.05
C GLY A 94 19.02 -6.17 -38.85
N ALA A 95 20.31 -6.10 -39.13
CA ALA A 95 21.31 -5.79 -38.13
C ALA A 95 21.45 -4.27 -37.99
N TYR A 96 21.57 -3.78 -36.77
CA TYR A 96 21.78 -2.37 -36.49
C TYR A 96 23.14 -2.19 -35.82
N THR A 97 23.99 -1.43 -36.47
CA THR A 97 25.36 -1.15 -36.02
C THR A 97 25.56 0.36 -35.88
N GLY A 98 26.36 0.78 -34.92
CA GLY A 98 26.63 2.19 -34.67
C GLY A 98 25.40 2.99 -34.27
N VAL A 99 24.58 2.40 -33.40
CA VAL A 99 23.38 3.05 -32.81
C VAL A 99 23.79 3.78 -31.54
N TRP A 100 23.35 5.03 -31.42
CA TRP A 100 23.53 5.87 -30.26
C TRP A 100 22.25 5.90 -29.44
N LEU A 101 22.42 5.83 -28.14
CA LEU A 101 21.33 6.00 -27.16
C LEU A 101 21.26 7.45 -26.69
N GLU A 102 20.07 8.02 -26.68
CA GLU A 102 19.75 9.20 -25.94
C GLU A 102 18.65 8.85 -24.92
N LEU A 103 18.91 9.14 -23.64
CA LEU A 103 18.00 8.85 -22.53
C LEU A 103 17.52 10.17 -21.94
N SER A 104 16.22 10.29 -21.74
CA SER A 104 15.59 11.43 -21.06
C SER A 104 14.48 10.99 -20.13
N ALA A 105 14.36 11.60 -18.96
CA ALA A 105 13.25 11.36 -18.05
C ALA A 105 12.02 12.16 -18.50
N LEU A 106 10.87 11.49 -18.59
CA LEU A 106 9.60 12.11 -18.99
C LEU A 106 8.68 12.37 -17.79
N SER A 107 8.63 11.45 -16.83
CA SER A 107 7.75 11.55 -15.66
C SER A 107 8.30 10.71 -14.52
N GLY A 108 7.82 11.00 -13.35
CA GLY A 108 8.14 10.31 -12.10
C GLY A 108 8.24 11.32 -10.97
N GLY A 109 7.64 11.04 -9.81
CA GLY A 109 7.61 11.93 -8.66
C GLY A 109 8.97 12.15 -7.97
N ALA A 110 10.06 11.58 -8.50
CA ALA A 110 11.39 11.69 -7.95
C ALA A 110 12.22 12.73 -8.69
N GLU A 111 13.11 13.39 -7.98
CA GLU A 111 14.18 14.17 -8.60
C GLU A 111 15.15 13.22 -9.31
N VAL A 112 15.04 13.15 -10.62
CA VAL A 112 15.95 12.38 -11.45
C VAL A 112 17.00 13.28 -12.02
N THR A 113 18.26 13.01 -11.73
CA THR A 113 19.40 13.65 -12.37
C THR A 113 20.05 12.67 -13.34
N LEU A 114 20.04 13.03 -14.62
CA LEU A 114 20.77 12.29 -15.64
C LEU A 114 22.09 12.99 -15.89
N ASN A 115 23.20 12.27 -15.73
CA ASN A 115 24.48 12.72 -16.27
C ASN A 115 24.42 12.51 -17.77
N ALA A 116 24.22 13.60 -18.49
CA ALA A 116 23.92 13.60 -19.91
C ALA A 116 25.12 13.17 -20.76
N GLY A 117 24.87 12.31 -21.72
CA GLY A 117 25.74 11.93 -22.82
C GLY A 117 24.93 11.10 -23.79
N SER A 118 25.31 11.13 -25.04
CA SER A 118 24.84 10.09 -25.95
C SER A 118 25.81 8.91 -25.83
N ASP A 119 25.30 7.72 -25.78
CA ASP A 119 26.11 6.51 -25.64
C ASP A 119 26.06 5.63 -26.89
N LEU A 120 27.20 5.06 -27.28
CA LEU A 120 27.28 4.12 -28.38
C LEU A 120 26.95 2.72 -27.86
N LEU A 121 25.82 2.20 -28.31
CA LEU A 121 25.36 0.88 -27.91
C LEU A 121 26.10 -0.24 -28.69
N ALA A 122 26.03 -1.45 -28.13
CA ALA A 122 26.43 -2.65 -28.80
C ALA A 122 25.64 -2.84 -30.12
N ASP A 123 26.23 -3.56 -31.06
CA ASP A 123 25.56 -3.88 -32.31
C ASP A 123 24.41 -4.88 -32.07
N PHE A 124 23.28 -4.63 -32.70
CA PHE A 124 22.11 -5.49 -32.63
C PHE A 124 22.06 -6.46 -33.79
N ALA A 125 22.21 -7.75 -33.51
CA ALA A 125 21.99 -8.78 -34.52
C ALA A 125 20.48 -8.93 -34.83
N PRO A 126 20.14 -9.45 -36.02
CA PRO A 126 18.72 -9.75 -36.31
C PRO A 126 18.14 -10.76 -35.34
N PHE A 127 16.87 -10.54 -34.94
CA PHE A 127 16.11 -11.45 -34.07
C PHE A 127 16.86 -11.86 -32.80
N SER A 128 17.50 -10.92 -32.16
CA SER A 128 18.30 -11.20 -30.96
C SER A 128 18.03 -10.19 -29.85
N THR A 129 18.22 -10.65 -28.62
CA THR A 129 18.26 -9.80 -27.44
C THR A 129 19.70 -9.49 -27.09
N THR A 130 19.98 -8.24 -26.80
CA THR A 130 21.31 -7.76 -26.40
C THR A 130 21.15 -6.93 -25.14
N SER A 131 21.97 -7.25 -24.13
CA SER A 131 22.09 -6.40 -22.94
C SER A 131 23.28 -5.48 -23.10
N SER A 132 23.12 -4.23 -22.75
CA SER A 132 24.19 -3.23 -22.79
C SER A 132 24.16 -2.37 -21.53
N THR A 133 25.32 -2.21 -20.91
CA THR A 133 25.54 -1.12 -19.97
C THR A 133 25.57 0.19 -20.73
N THR A 134 25.04 1.21 -20.12
CA THR A 134 25.10 2.59 -20.64
C THR A 134 26.14 3.37 -19.85
N ASN A 135 26.69 4.43 -20.43
CA ASN A 135 27.54 5.36 -19.67
C ASN A 135 26.71 6.47 -19.01
N TYR A 136 25.39 6.29 -18.94
CA TYR A 136 24.54 7.17 -18.17
C TYR A 136 24.64 6.79 -16.70
N TYR A 137 24.66 7.81 -15.87
CA TYR A 137 24.46 7.66 -14.44
C TYR A 137 23.14 8.34 -14.09
N ILE A 138 22.26 7.58 -13.46
CA ILE A 138 20.98 8.07 -12.99
C ILE A 138 21.11 8.20 -11.48
N SER A 139 20.94 9.42 -10.98
CA SER A 139 20.75 9.68 -9.56
C SER A 139 19.28 9.94 -9.31
N ILE A 140 18.69 9.17 -8.42
CA ILE A 140 17.32 9.31 -8.02
C ILE A 140 17.33 9.88 -6.61
N GLY A 141 16.64 11.00 -6.41
CA GLY A 141 16.41 11.59 -5.10
C GLY A 141 15.59 10.67 -4.20
N ASP A 142 15.28 11.12 -3.01
CA ASP A 142 14.46 10.34 -2.09
C ASP A 142 13.09 10.09 -2.71
N VAL A 143 12.77 8.83 -2.92
CA VAL A 143 11.46 8.35 -3.39
C VAL A 143 10.76 7.73 -2.21
N SER A 144 9.70 8.37 -1.80
CA SER A 144 8.94 7.98 -0.61
C SER A 144 8.14 6.69 -0.81
N TYR A 145 7.86 6.33 -2.07
CA TYR A 145 7.03 5.17 -2.41
C TYR A 145 7.57 4.44 -3.61
N SER A 146 7.18 3.15 -3.70
CA SER A 146 7.26 2.42 -4.96
C SER A 146 6.65 3.26 -6.07
N SER A 147 7.44 3.63 -7.07
CA SER A 147 7.00 4.48 -8.17
C SER A 147 7.70 4.09 -9.46
N ASP A 148 7.00 4.32 -10.58
CA ASP A 148 7.57 4.15 -11.90
C ASP A 148 8.04 5.50 -12.45
N ILE A 149 9.31 5.57 -12.78
CA ILE A 149 9.88 6.68 -13.53
C ILE A 149 9.91 6.30 -14.99
N THR A 150 9.24 7.07 -15.84
CA THR A 150 9.22 6.80 -17.27
C THR A 150 10.35 7.53 -17.96
N PHE A 151 11.19 6.79 -18.67
CA PHE A 151 12.24 7.31 -19.52
C PHE A 151 11.87 7.18 -20.99
N LEU A 152 12.18 8.21 -21.77
CA LEU A 152 12.22 8.08 -23.22
C LEU A 152 13.61 7.58 -23.60
N VAL A 153 13.64 6.39 -24.20
CA VAL A 153 14.84 5.79 -24.79
C VAL A 153 14.77 6.04 -26.30
N ASP A 154 15.69 6.84 -26.82
CA ASP A 154 15.76 7.17 -28.24
C ASP A 154 17.03 6.59 -28.89
N PHE A 155 16.82 5.73 -29.87
CA PHE A 155 17.90 5.16 -30.67
C PHE A 155 18.15 6.03 -31.91
N GLN A 156 19.36 6.51 -32.01
CA GLN A 156 19.80 7.40 -33.07
C GLN A 156 20.87 6.76 -33.94
N LYS A 157 20.78 7.01 -35.22
CA LYS A 157 21.85 6.68 -36.18
C LYS A 157 22.11 7.87 -37.08
N SER A 158 23.36 8.28 -37.15
CA SER A 158 23.79 9.45 -37.94
C SER A 158 22.99 10.73 -37.58
N GLY A 159 22.67 10.91 -36.28
CA GLY A 159 21.97 12.08 -35.77
C GLY A 159 20.47 12.11 -36.10
N ARG A 160 19.88 10.96 -36.40
CA ARG A 160 18.44 10.80 -36.61
C ARG A 160 17.89 9.69 -35.73
N SER A 161 16.76 9.95 -35.08
CA SER A 161 15.97 8.93 -34.39
C SER A 161 15.56 7.85 -35.39
N ILE A 162 15.83 6.59 -35.06
CA ILE A 162 15.40 5.41 -35.80
C ILE A 162 14.33 4.63 -35.06
N PHE A 163 14.28 4.78 -33.73
CA PHE A 163 13.28 4.17 -32.86
C PHE A 163 13.29 4.88 -31.52
N SER A 164 12.13 5.06 -30.91
CA SER A 164 12.00 5.55 -29.54
C SER A 164 10.91 4.79 -28.79
N GLN A 165 11.12 4.57 -27.51
CA GLN A 165 10.19 3.87 -26.64
C GLN A 165 10.19 4.53 -25.26
N GLU A 166 9.00 4.63 -24.66
CA GLU A 166 8.87 4.93 -23.24
C GLU A 166 9.10 3.67 -22.43
N VAL A 167 10.04 3.73 -21.50
CA VAL A 167 10.45 2.59 -20.69
C VAL A 167 10.32 2.95 -19.22
N PRO A 168 9.45 2.26 -18.47
CA PRO A 168 9.34 2.45 -17.03
C PRO A 168 10.55 1.85 -16.32
N LEU A 169 11.07 2.58 -15.34
CA LEU A 169 12.00 2.08 -14.34
C LEU A 169 11.27 2.06 -13.00
N HIS A 170 11.06 0.86 -12.49
CA HIS A 170 10.46 0.68 -11.19
C HIS A 170 11.46 0.96 -10.08
N ILE A 171 11.10 1.82 -9.13
CA ILE A 171 11.90 2.18 -7.97
C ILE A 171 11.21 1.64 -6.73
N GLU A 172 11.88 0.72 -6.05
CA GLU A 172 11.47 0.26 -4.72
C GLU A 172 12.18 1.14 -3.69
N PRO A 173 11.46 1.88 -2.87
CA PRO A 173 12.07 2.61 -1.76
C PRO A 173 12.66 1.63 -0.75
N THR A 174 13.59 2.09 0.06
CA THR A 174 13.95 1.39 1.30
C THR A 174 12.74 1.44 2.21
N LEU A 175 12.27 0.27 2.68
CA LEU A 175 11.08 0.17 3.54
C LEU A 175 11.28 0.83 4.92
N ASP A 176 12.51 1.12 5.29
CA ASP A 176 12.84 1.84 6.52
C ASP A 176 12.47 3.33 6.36
N ASN A 177 11.65 3.83 7.25
CA ASN A 177 11.14 5.20 7.31
C ASN A 177 10.12 5.58 6.22
N LEU A 178 9.22 4.67 5.89
CA LEU A 178 8.06 4.96 5.04
C LEU A 178 6.78 4.73 5.82
N PRO A 179 5.79 5.60 5.67
CA PRO A 179 4.47 5.35 6.26
C PRO A 179 3.87 4.04 5.76
N VAL A 180 3.10 3.40 6.60
CA VAL A 180 2.34 2.21 6.20
C VAL A 180 1.35 2.59 5.10
N ALA A 181 1.37 1.84 4.01
CA ALA A 181 0.58 2.08 2.81
C ALA A 181 -0.92 2.23 3.10
N PRO A 182 -1.65 3.03 2.32
CA PRO A 182 -3.02 3.38 2.62
C PRO A 182 -3.98 2.20 2.52
N THR A 183 -5.06 2.28 3.28
CA THR A 183 -6.24 1.44 3.06
C THR A 183 -6.87 1.74 1.71
N ASN A 184 -7.79 0.87 1.26
CA ASN A 184 -8.60 1.14 0.07
C ASN A 184 -9.45 2.42 0.18
N TYR A 185 -9.71 2.89 1.40
CA TYR A 185 -10.40 4.15 1.66
C TYR A 185 -9.46 5.36 1.56
N GLY A 186 -8.20 5.20 1.96
CA GLY A 186 -7.20 6.26 1.91
C GLY A 186 -6.51 6.59 3.24
N TYR A 187 -6.80 5.89 4.34
CA TYR A 187 -6.04 6.08 5.59
C TYR A 187 -4.62 5.55 5.46
N TRP A 188 -3.67 6.37 5.88
CA TRP A 188 -2.25 6.08 6.05
C TRP A 188 -1.92 5.95 7.54
N ALA A 189 -0.85 5.21 7.88
CA ALA A 189 -0.26 5.32 9.20
C ALA A 189 1.18 5.82 9.08
N TYR A 190 1.45 6.93 9.73
CA TYR A 190 2.79 7.49 9.93
C TYR A 190 3.24 7.18 11.33
N ASP A 191 4.51 6.87 11.54
CA ASP A 191 5.09 6.84 12.88
C ASP A 191 6.19 7.89 13.04
N ASP A 192 6.68 8.07 14.27
CA ASP A 192 7.67 9.11 14.60
C ASP A 192 9.05 8.87 13.94
N THR A 193 9.27 7.69 13.32
CA THR A 193 10.47 7.40 12.54
C THR A 193 10.38 7.86 11.10
N ASP A 194 9.19 8.17 10.61
CA ASP A 194 8.93 8.64 9.25
C ASP A 194 9.42 10.07 9.03
N THR A 195 10.66 10.33 9.44
CA THR A 195 11.25 11.67 9.38
C THR A 195 11.41 12.13 7.93
N GLY A 196 10.86 13.29 7.64
CA GLY A 196 10.87 13.87 6.29
C GLY A 196 9.49 13.94 5.64
N PHE A 197 8.46 13.41 6.29
CA PHE A 197 7.06 13.56 5.87
C PHE A 197 6.34 14.60 6.71
N ASP A 198 5.47 15.40 6.08
CA ASP A 198 4.76 16.49 6.76
C ASP A 198 3.79 16.00 7.84
N HIS A 199 3.32 14.74 7.73
CA HIS A 199 2.35 14.17 8.65
C HIS A 199 2.98 13.29 9.74
N THR A 200 4.30 13.21 9.82
CA THR A 200 5.02 12.49 10.87
C THR A 200 4.59 12.98 12.26
N PRO A 201 4.07 12.09 13.12
CA PRO A 201 3.70 12.47 14.48
C PRO A 201 4.94 12.77 15.33
N VAL A 202 4.72 13.52 16.38
CA VAL A 202 5.74 13.74 17.40
C VAL A 202 5.16 13.27 18.71
N PHE A 203 5.87 12.37 19.39
CA PHE A 203 5.49 11.93 20.73
C PHE A 203 5.37 13.14 21.67
N ASN A 204 4.20 13.31 22.26
CA ASN A 204 3.90 14.41 23.18
C ASN A 204 2.80 13.98 24.14
N TRP A 205 3.20 13.19 25.14
CA TRP A 205 2.32 12.55 26.11
C TRP A 205 1.44 13.52 26.89
N VAL A 206 0.20 13.12 27.12
CA VAL A 206 -0.78 13.85 27.89
C VAL A 206 -1.18 13.06 29.12
N GLU A 207 -0.43 13.19 30.21
CA GLU A 207 -0.73 12.47 31.46
C GLU A 207 -2.05 12.92 32.06
N LEU A 208 -3.02 12.01 32.14
CA LEU A 208 -4.34 12.27 32.72
C LEU A 208 -4.51 11.67 34.12
N ASP A 209 -3.70 10.69 34.50
CA ASP A 209 -3.79 10.01 35.78
C ASP A 209 -3.25 10.89 36.92
N PRO A 210 -4.09 11.31 37.89
CA PRO A 210 -3.64 12.10 39.04
C PRO A 210 -2.62 11.39 39.91
N ALA A 211 -2.58 10.07 39.94
CA ALA A 211 -1.59 9.32 40.70
C ALA A 211 -0.19 9.48 40.13
N HIS A 212 -0.07 9.81 38.84
CA HIS A 212 1.18 9.99 38.11
C HIS A 212 1.45 11.45 37.69
N GLY A 213 0.70 12.38 38.28
CA GLY A 213 0.91 13.83 38.10
C GLY A 213 0.01 14.47 37.04
N GLY A 214 -0.90 13.68 36.48
CA GLY A 214 -1.92 14.15 35.56
C GLY A 214 -2.97 15.04 36.20
N SER A 215 -3.76 15.67 35.37
CA SER A 215 -4.89 16.49 35.78
C SER A 215 -5.92 16.53 34.65
N ASN A 216 -7.13 16.95 35.00
CA ASN A 216 -8.25 17.15 34.08
C ASN A 216 -8.92 15.85 33.55
N GLY A 217 -8.34 14.68 33.74
CA GLY A 217 -8.93 13.41 33.29
C GLY A 217 -10.18 13.01 34.08
N THR A 218 -11.19 12.51 33.40
CA THR A 218 -12.31 11.77 33.99
C THR A 218 -11.91 10.30 34.03
N ASN A 219 -11.84 9.70 35.24
CA ASN A 219 -11.48 8.31 35.41
C ASN A 219 -12.69 7.39 35.27
N TYR A 220 -12.55 6.36 34.47
CA TYR A 220 -13.43 5.21 34.38
C TYR A 220 -12.66 3.99 34.88
N GLN A 221 -13.19 3.36 35.93
CA GLN A 221 -12.65 2.10 36.45
C GLN A 221 -13.41 0.97 35.75
N LEU A 222 -12.70 0.22 34.93
CA LEU A 222 -13.25 -0.90 34.19
C LEU A 222 -12.81 -2.21 34.82
N ASP A 223 -13.71 -3.17 34.83
CA ASP A 223 -13.42 -4.56 35.15
C ASP A 223 -12.73 -5.26 33.98
N ASP A 224 -12.27 -6.46 34.18
CA ASP A 224 -11.88 -7.35 33.10
C ASP A 224 -13.07 -7.56 32.14
N ASP A 225 -12.81 -7.61 30.82
CA ASP A 225 -13.83 -7.72 29.77
C ASP A 225 -15.00 -6.70 29.94
N ASP A 226 -14.71 -5.43 30.18
CA ASP A 226 -15.69 -4.36 30.40
C ASP A 226 -15.52 -3.20 29.41
N HIS A 227 -16.50 -2.31 29.35
CA HIS A 227 -16.47 -1.15 28.49
C HIS A 227 -17.25 0.04 29.06
N VAL A 228 -17.02 1.22 28.48
CA VAL A 228 -17.79 2.43 28.75
C VAL A 228 -18.13 3.15 27.45
N ASP A 229 -19.40 3.60 27.35
CA ASP A 229 -19.85 4.46 26.24
C ASP A 229 -19.73 5.93 26.64
N ILE A 230 -19.15 6.75 25.79
CA ILE A 230 -18.85 8.16 26.05
C ILE A 230 -19.35 9.03 24.90
N GLU A 231 -20.05 10.13 25.23
CA GLU A 231 -20.35 11.17 24.25
C GLU A 231 -19.06 11.93 23.88
N LEU A 232 -18.76 12.04 22.59
CA LEU A 232 -17.66 12.84 22.09
C LEU A 232 -17.96 14.34 22.25
N PRO A 233 -16.97 15.17 22.60
CA PRO A 233 -17.17 16.61 22.79
C PRO A 233 -17.39 17.37 21.47
N PHE A 234 -17.11 16.72 20.35
CA PHE A 234 -17.34 17.21 18.99
C PHE A 234 -17.72 16.04 18.08
N THR A 235 -18.39 16.35 16.98
CA THR A 235 -18.67 15.32 15.96
C THR A 235 -17.38 14.93 15.28
N PHE A 236 -17.03 13.65 15.33
CA PHE A 236 -15.84 13.10 14.69
C PHE A 236 -16.22 12.37 13.40
N GLN A 237 -15.57 12.71 12.27
CA GLN A 237 -15.75 11.98 11.02
C GLN A 237 -14.69 10.91 10.91
N TYR A 238 -15.12 9.68 10.65
CA TYR A 238 -14.28 8.51 10.45
C TYR A 238 -14.83 7.67 9.30
N HIS A 239 -14.01 7.39 8.29
CA HIS A 239 -14.44 6.74 7.04
C HIS A 239 -15.65 7.41 6.38
N GLY A 240 -15.71 8.75 6.39
CA GLY A 240 -16.80 9.53 5.82
C GLY A 240 -18.08 9.54 6.65
N ILE A 241 -18.13 8.86 7.80
CA ILE A 241 -19.29 8.76 8.68
C ILE A 241 -19.06 9.63 9.91
N HIS A 242 -20.11 10.35 10.34
CA HIS A 242 -20.05 11.22 11.51
C HIS A 242 -20.49 10.49 12.77
N TYR A 243 -19.66 10.54 13.81
CA TYR A 243 -19.90 9.93 15.11
C TYR A 243 -19.91 10.97 16.22
N ASN A 244 -20.76 10.77 17.22
CA ASN A 244 -20.86 11.62 18.41
C ASN A 244 -20.67 10.82 19.71
N GLU A 245 -20.40 9.54 19.60
CA GLU A 245 -20.21 8.61 20.71
C GLU A 245 -19.03 7.70 20.38
N ILE A 246 -18.38 7.18 21.41
CA ILE A 246 -17.33 6.19 21.32
C ILE A 246 -17.46 5.19 22.48
N THR A 247 -17.36 3.91 22.17
CA THR A 247 -17.24 2.83 23.17
C THR A 247 -15.74 2.60 23.41
N ILE A 248 -15.33 2.52 24.67
CA ILE A 248 -13.95 2.28 25.08
C ILE A 248 -13.91 0.99 25.91
N SER A 249 -13.09 0.01 25.51
CA SER A 249 -12.96 -1.27 26.18
C SER A 249 -11.77 -1.28 27.14
N SER A 250 -11.89 -2.07 28.21
CA SER A 250 -10.77 -2.46 29.08
C SER A 250 -9.63 -3.09 28.28
N ASN A 251 -9.93 -3.87 27.25
CA ASN A 251 -8.99 -4.62 26.41
C ASN A 251 -8.30 -3.78 25.32
N GLY A 252 -8.00 -2.51 25.61
CA GLY A 252 -7.10 -1.69 24.82
C GLY A 252 -7.58 -1.31 23.41
N TRP A 253 -8.89 -1.22 23.20
CA TRP A 253 -9.49 -0.74 21.96
C TRP A 253 -10.64 0.23 22.21
N ALA A 254 -10.97 1.02 21.21
CA ALA A 254 -12.17 1.85 21.18
C ALA A 254 -12.92 1.66 19.85
N SER A 255 -14.20 2.00 19.82
CA SER A 255 -15.06 1.85 18.64
C SER A 255 -16.04 3.01 18.53
N PHE A 256 -16.16 3.57 17.32
CA PHE A 256 -17.19 4.58 17.06
C PHE A 256 -18.60 4.00 16.91
N GLU A 257 -18.74 2.68 16.79
CA GLU A 257 -20.03 2.00 16.84
C GLU A 257 -20.16 1.22 18.15
N PRO A 258 -21.35 1.21 18.79
CA PRO A 258 -21.54 0.48 20.02
C PRO A 258 -21.14 -0.99 19.89
N CYS A 259 -20.31 -1.46 20.78
CA CYS A 259 -19.87 -2.85 20.83
C CYS A 259 -20.06 -3.41 22.23
N TYR A 260 -20.72 -4.57 22.29
CA TYR A 260 -20.98 -5.31 23.52
C TYR A 260 -20.25 -6.65 23.53
N ILE A 261 -19.17 -6.76 22.73
CA ILE A 261 -18.27 -7.92 22.70
C ILE A 261 -17.01 -7.48 23.41
N ASP A 262 -16.91 -7.80 24.67
CA ASP A 262 -15.88 -7.28 25.57
C ASP A 262 -14.67 -8.22 25.68
N TYR A 263 -14.69 -9.39 25.01
CA TYR A 263 -13.62 -10.37 25.07
C TYR A 263 -12.29 -9.85 24.53
N PHE A 264 -11.20 -10.26 25.15
CA PHE A 264 -9.82 -9.90 24.80
C PHE A 264 -9.33 -10.39 23.44
N TRP A 265 -10.03 -11.32 22.80
CA TRP A 265 -9.57 -11.98 21.58
C TRP A 265 -9.17 -10.99 20.47
N ASN A 266 -7.92 -10.62 20.49
CA ASN A 266 -7.36 -9.84 19.40
C ASN A 266 -7.21 -10.69 18.12
N MET A 267 -7.43 -10.08 16.98
CA MET A 267 -7.35 -10.71 15.67
C MET A 267 -6.68 -9.76 14.70
N SER A 268 -6.24 -10.32 13.56
CA SER A 268 -5.79 -9.47 12.45
C SER A 268 -6.90 -8.55 11.94
N ILE A 269 -6.54 -7.33 11.60
CA ILE A 269 -7.46 -6.35 10.99
C ILE A 269 -7.58 -6.63 9.47
N PRO A 270 -8.79 -6.66 8.89
CA PRO A 270 -10.10 -6.49 9.54
C PRO A 270 -10.51 -7.70 10.40
N MET A 271 -11.00 -7.41 11.61
CA MET A 271 -11.37 -8.44 12.57
C MET A 271 -12.77 -8.98 12.30
N TYR A 272 -12.90 -10.28 12.08
CA TYR A 272 -14.21 -10.88 11.84
C TYR A 272 -15.17 -10.76 13.04
N MET A 273 -14.67 -10.94 14.26
CA MET A 273 -15.47 -10.93 15.49
C MET A 273 -15.31 -9.67 16.33
N GLY A 274 -14.36 -8.80 16.05
CA GLY A 274 -14.12 -7.56 16.79
C GLY A 274 -15.20 -6.48 16.58
N PRO A 275 -15.06 -5.33 17.22
CA PRO A 275 -15.94 -4.19 17.02
C PRO A 275 -15.84 -3.64 15.58
N LYS A 276 -16.83 -2.87 15.18
CA LYS A 276 -16.81 -2.10 13.94
C LYS A 276 -16.22 -0.72 14.17
N ALA A 277 -15.73 -0.08 13.10
CA ALA A 277 -15.15 1.27 13.21
C ALA A 277 -14.15 1.38 14.37
N MET A 278 -13.30 0.36 14.50
CA MET A 278 -12.42 0.15 15.64
C MET A 278 -11.14 0.98 15.53
N LEU A 279 -10.71 1.48 16.68
CA LEU A 279 -9.38 1.98 16.95
C LEU A 279 -8.72 1.02 17.94
N ALA A 280 -7.64 0.39 17.55
CA ALA A 280 -6.89 -0.54 18.38
C ALA A 280 -5.49 0.02 18.66
N PRO A 281 -5.30 0.86 19.68
CA PRO A 281 -3.97 1.30 20.06
C PRO A 281 -3.13 0.15 20.62
N PHE A 282 -3.74 -0.73 21.40
CA PHE A 282 -3.12 -1.95 21.91
C PHE A 282 -4.23 -2.94 22.30
N SER A 283 -4.88 -3.52 21.28
CA SER A 283 -5.93 -4.52 21.53
C SER A 283 -5.29 -5.81 21.97
N ASP A 284 -5.45 -6.12 23.24
CA ASP A 284 -4.86 -7.27 23.93
C ASP A 284 -5.68 -7.62 25.18
N ASP A 285 -5.32 -8.69 25.85
CA ASP A 285 -5.89 -9.16 27.11
C ASP A 285 -5.34 -8.31 28.27
N LEU A 286 -6.05 -7.27 28.65
CA LEU A 286 -5.70 -6.41 29.78
C LEU A 286 -6.58 -6.78 30.96
N GLU A 287 -5.98 -7.07 32.11
CA GLU A 287 -6.67 -7.67 33.25
C GLU A 287 -6.72 -6.83 34.51
N THR A 288 -7.70 -7.16 35.34
CA THR A 288 -7.82 -6.72 36.73
C THR A 288 -7.23 -7.78 37.67
N ILE A 289 -6.84 -7.39 38.89
CA ILE A 289 -6.32 -8.33 39.88
C ILE A 289 -7.14 -8.32 41.16
N ASP A 290 -7.49 -9.52 41.63
CA ASP A 290 -7.92 -9.84 43.00
C ASP A 290 -6.76 -10.56 43.68
N SER A 291 -5.91 -9.82 44.40
CA SER A 291 -4.64 -10.31 44.91
C SER A 291 -4.80 -11.28 46.09
N ASP A 292 -5.91 -11.23 46.85
CA ASP A 292 -6.13 -12.05 48.02
C ASP A 292 -7.23 -13.10 47.85
N GLY A 293 -7.93 -13.09 46.70
CA GLY A 293 -8.92 -14.08 46.32
C GLY A 293 -10.22 -13.96 47.10
N ASP A 294 -10.56 -12.76 47.59
CA ASP A 294 -11.76 -12.51 48.37
C ASP A 294 -12.97 -12.14 47.52
N GLY A 295 -12.73 -11.91 46.20
CA GLY A 295 -13.74 -11.56 45.20
C GLY A 295 -13.91 -10.06 44.99
N ASP A 296 -13.10 -9.24 45.67
CA ASP A 296 -13.05 -7.80 45.45
C ASP A 296 -11.81 -7.48 44.59
N ILE A 297 -11.95 -6.62 43.56
CA ILE A 297 -10.84 -6.24 42.69
C ILE A 297 -9.92 -5.26 43.41
N ASP A 298 -8.64 -5.62 43.54
CA ASP A 298 -7.59 -4.79 44.14
C ASP A 298 -6.95 -3.83 43.13
N VAL A 299 -6.79 -4.28 41.89
CA VAL A 299 -6.21 -3.50 40.80
C VAL A 299 -7.22 -3.44 39.63
N TRP A 300 -7.68 -2.25 39.35
CA TRP A 300 -8.64 -1.95 38.29
C TRP A 300 -7.91 -1.52 37.01
N ILE A 301 -8.55 -1.70 35.87
CA ILE A 301 -8.15 -1.04 34.63
C ILE A 301 -8.66 0.40 34.67
N HIS A 302 -7.74 1.36 34.62
CA HIS A 302 -8.05 2.77 34.64
C HIS A 302 -7.99 3.35 33.24
N VAL A 303 -9.14 3.83 32.74
CA VAL A 303 -9.21 4.61 31.50
C VAL A 303 -9.58 6.04 31.84
N PHE A 304 -8.76 6.97 31.41
CA PHE A 304 -9.03 8.39 31.61
C PHE A 304 -9.42 9.04 30.29
N THR A 305 -10.33 10.01 30.33
CA THR A 305 -10.64 10.82 29.14
C THR A 305 -10.62 12.31 29.47
N TRP A 306 -10.20 13.09 28.50
CA TRP A 306 -10.18 14.54 28.63
C TRP A 306 -10.40 15.22 27.28
N TYR A 307 -11.24 16.27 27.29
CA TYR A 307 -11.35 17.21 26.18
C TYR A 307 -10.45 18.42 26.41
N ASP A 308 -9.33 18.48 25.69
CA ASP A 308 -8.46 19.62 25.60
C ASP A 308 -9.01 20.61 24.56
N GLU A 309 -10.00 21.42 24.98
CA GLU A 309 -10.67 22.39 24.10
C GLU A 309 -9.67 23.40 23.50
N ALA A 310 -8.62 23.75 24.24
CA ALA A 310 -7.64 24.73 23.79
C ALA A 310 -6.81 24.23 22.60
N ASN A 311 -6.56 22.94 22.52
CA ASN A 311 -5.82 22.29 21.45
C ASN A 311 -6.73 21.51 20.48
N GLY A 312 -8.06 21.53 20.71
CA GLY A 312 -9.03 20.84 19.85
C GLY A 312 -8.79 19.33 19.76
N ARG A 313 -8.61 18.67 20.91
CA ARG A 313 -8.33 17.24 20.93
C ARG A 313 -9.06 16.54 22.09
N PHE A 314 -9.53 15.33 21.83
CA PHE A 314 -10.07 14.43 22.83
C PHE A 314 -9.08 13.31 23.07
N VAL A 315 -8.65 13.13 24.31
CA VAL A 315 -7.63 12.18 24.73
C VAL A 315 -8.29 11.05 25.51
N ILE A 316 -7.89 9.82 25.21
CA ILE A 316 -8.28 8.59 25.90
C ILE A 316 -6.98 7.90 26.33
N GLU A 317 -6.74 7.79 27.62
CA GLU A 317 -5.55 7.15 28.17
C GLU A 317 -5.93 5.86 28.90
N TRP A 318 -5.28 4.75 28.57
CA TRP A 318 -5.19 3.56 29.40
C TRP A 318 -3.95 3.71 30.27
N SER A 319 -4.17 3.84 31.58
CA SER A 319 -3.11 4.14 32.54
C SER A 319 -2.71 2.90 33.30
N ARG A 320 -1.48 2.42 33.04
CA ARG A 320 -0.83 1.30 33.74
C ARG A 320 -1.75 0.07 33.82
N ALA A 321 -2.39 -0.25 32.71
CA ALA A 321 -3.21 -1.44 32.59
C ALA A 321 -2.30 -2.68 32.60
N LEU A 322 -2.67 -3.69 33.36
CA LEU A 322 -1.86 -4.91 33.46
C LEU A 322 -2.08 -5.80 32.24
N ASN A 323 -1.00 -6.32 31.69
CA ASN A 323 -1.06 -7.31 30.63
C ASN A 323 -1.49 -8.66 31.20
N GLY A 324 -2.54 -9.28 30.65
CA GLY A 324 -3.13 -10.51 31.15
C GLY A 324 -2.23 -11.73 31.03
N TYR A 325 -1.18 -11.65 30.21
CA TYR A 325 -0.25 -12.76 30.06
C TYR A 325 0.58 -13.01 31.32
N ASP A 326 1.09 -11.96 31.96
CA ASP A 326 1.95 -12.09 33.14
C ASP A 326 1.41 -11.42 34.41
N GLU A 327 0.32 -10.65 34.26
CA GLU A 327 -0.38 -9.93 35.34
C GLU A 327 0.54 -8.99 36.15
N THR A 328 1.66 -8.57 35.58
CA THR A 328 2.68 -7.73 36.23
C THR A 328 3.24 -6.62 35.35
N THR A 329 3.21 -6.79 34.05
CA THR A 329 3.67 -5.76 33.10
C THR A 329 2.57 -4.71 32.93
N GLU A 330 2.94 -3.46 33.10
CA GLU A 330 2.04 -2.31 32.96
C GLU A 330 2.17 -1.72 31.56
N GLU A 331 1.02 -1.54 30.88
CA GLU A 331 0.92 -0.89 29.58
C GLU A 331 0.28 0.49 29.73
N THR A 332 0.90 1.50 29.17
CA THR A 332 0.39 2.88 29.23
C THR A 332 0.41 3.51 27.85
N PHE A 333 -0.78 3.76 27.32
CA PHE A 333 -0.95 4.29 25.97
C PHE A 333 -2.19 5.16 25.86
N GLU A 334 -2.24 5.98 24.80
CA GLU A 334 -3.37 6.89 24.59
C GLU A 334 -3.79 6.95 23.13
N VAL A 335 -5.06 7.28 22.92
CA VAL A 335 -5.64 7.70 21.64
C VAL A 335 -5.96 9.18 21.72
N ILE A 336 -5.56 9.93 20.71
CA ILE A 336 -5.91 11.34 20.54
C ILE A 336 -6.76 11.50 19.29
N LEU A 337 -7.98 12.01 19.45
CA LEU A 337 -8.85 12.39 18.35
C LEU A 337 -8.81 13.90 18.18
N TYR A 338 -8.43 14.37 16.98
CA TYR A 338 -8.35 15.81 16.70
C TYR A 338 -9.65 16.33 16.10
N ASP A 339 -10.14 17.46 16.61
CA ASP A 339 -11.30 18.17 16.05
C ASP A 339 -11.00 18.66 14.65
N GLN A 340 -11.71 18.17 13.65
CA GLN A 340 -11.53 18.53 12.23
C GLN A 340 -11.74 20.03 11.94
N ASN A 341 -12.45 20.74 12.83
CA ASN A 341 -12.56 22.20 12.71
C ASN A 341 -11.24 22.93 13.01
N MET A 342 -10.35 22.30 13.79
CA MET A 342 -9.05 22.83 14.14
C MET A 342 -7.90 22.18 13.35
N GLN A 343 -8.07 20.91 12.99
CA GLN A 343 -7.12 20.15 12.18
C GLN A 343 -7.85 19.47 10.99
N PRO A 344 -8.21 20.25 9.97
CA PRO A 344 -8.94 19.74 8.82
C PRO A 344 -8.06 18.88 7.92
N THR A 345 -8.65 17.84 7.33
CA THR A 345 -8.07 17.03 6.25
C THR A 345 -8.84 17.27 4.94
N GLU A 346 -8.27 16.91 3.80
CA GLU A 346 -8.97 17.06 2.50
C GLU A 346 -10.23 16.20 2.41
N SER A 347 -10.24 15.01 3.01
CA SER A 347 -11.41 14.11 3.05
C SER A 347 -12.49 14.57 4.03
N GLY A 348 -12.13 15.40 5.02
CA GLY A 348 -12.94 15.73 6.16
C GLY A 348 -12.88 14.72 7.30
N ASP A 349 -12.17 13.60 7.15
CA ASP A 349 -11.98 12.63 8.23
C ASP A 349 -11.00 13.16 9.29
N GLY A 350 -11.23 12.79 10.53
CA GLY A 350 -10.39 13.23 11.65
C GLY A 350 -9.03 12.55 11.65
N VAL A 351 -8.02 13.28 12.14
CA VAL A 351 -6.70 12.75 12.42
C VAL A 351 -6.74 12.04 13.78
N ILE A 352 -6.06 10.91 13.87
CA ILE A 352 -6.01 10.05 15.06
C ILE A 352 -4.55 9.78 15.37
N ASP A 353 -4.10 10.07 16.59
CA ASP A 353 -2.79 9.64 17.06
C ASP A 353 -2.92 8.57 18.12
N PHE A 354 -2.06 7.56 18.06
CA PHE A 354 -1.78 6.63 19.14
C PHE A 354 -0.41 6.98 19.72
N GLN A 355 -0.29 7.04 21.03
CA GLN A 355 0.97 7.29 21.70
C GLN A 355 1.20 6.26 22.82
N TYR A 356 2.45 5.88 23.02
CA TYR A 356 2.84 4.84 23.96
C TYR A 356 3.88 5.40 24.93
N LEU A 357 3.50 5.56 26.18
CA LEU A 357 4.42 6.00 27.24
C LEU A 357 5.28 4.84 27.73
N GLU A 358 4.62 3.72 27.98
CA GLU A 358 5.25 2.46 28.41
C GLU A 358 4.50 1.33 27.72
N ILE A 359 5.23 0.51 26.98
CA ILE A 359 4.66 -0.59 26.20
C ILE A 359 5.68 -1.73 26.11
N ASP A 360 5.28 -2.92 26.55
CA ASP A 360 6.09 -4.12 26.48
C ASP A 360 5.20 -5.33 26.19
N ASP A 361 5.14 -5.72 24.92
CA ASP A 361 4.34 -6.86 24.46
C ASP A 361 5.02 -8.17 24.91
N VAL A 362 4.68 -8.60 26.11
CA VAL A 362 5.34 -9.73 26.82
C VAL A 362 4.89 -11.10 26.37
N ASP A 363 3.88 -11.20 25.55
CA ASP A 363 3.36 -12.47 25.08
C ASP A 363 4.39 -13.27 24.28
N VAL A 364 4.44 -14.57 24.51
CA VAL A 364 5.46 -15.43 23.89
C VAL A 364 4.95 -16.26 22.72
N THR A 365 3.64 -16.39 22.54
CA THR A 365 3.05 -17.18 21.45
C THR A 365 1.62 -16.76 21.14
N LYS A 366 1.34 -16.26 19.95
CA LYS A 366 0.01 -16.10 19.33
C LYS A 366 -1.01 -15.16 20.00
N ASN A 367 -0.67 -14.54 21.09
CA ASN A 367 -1.50 -13.59 21.82
C ASN A 367 -0.91 -12.18 21.85
N TYR A 368 0.08 -11.92 21.03
CA TYR A 368 0.60 -10.55 20.90
C TYR A 368 -0.48 -9.60 20.42
N SER A 369 -0.35 -8.37 20.82
CA SER A 369 -1.31 -7.30 20.57
C SER A 369 -1.66 -7.11 19.07
N THR A 370 -2.79 -6.46 18.85
CA THR A 370 -3.19 -5.91 17.57
C THR A 370 -3.22 -4.40 17.62
N VAL A 371 -2.49 -3.74 16.71
CA VAL A 371 -2.50 -2.28 16.56
C VAL A 371 -2.95 -1.90 15.16
N GLY A 372 -3.88 -0.93 15.08
CA GLY A 372 -4.40 -0.43 13.82
C GLY A 372 -5.81 0.14 13.90
N ILE A 373 -6.40 0.36 12.75
CA ILE A 373 -7.76 0.89 12.62
C ILE A 373 -8.59 0.05 11.65
N GLU A 374 -9.89 -0.09 11.92
CA GLU A 374 -10.80 -0.91 11.12
C GLU A 374 -12.00 -0.12 10.61
N SER A 375 -12.41 -0.40 9.37
CA SER A 375 -13.57 0.25 8.74
C SER A 375 -14.90 -0.10 9.42
N PRO A 376 -15.92 0.77 9.29
CA PRO A 376 -17.27 0.49 9.81
C PRO A 376 -17.91 -0.78 9.25
N GLU A 377 -17.59 -1.13 8.00
CA GLU A 377 -18.13 -2.32 7.34
C GLU A 377 -17.32 -3.59 7.62
N LYS A 378 -16.19 -3.50 8.32
CA LYS A 378 -15.29 -4.63 8.63
C LYS A 378 -14.79 -5.38 7.39
N ASN A 379 -14.63 -4.71 6.28
CA ASN A 379 -14.18 -5.31 5.03
C ASN A 379 -12.76 -4.88 4.63
N TYR A 380 -12.23 -3.86 5.30
CA TYR A 380 -10.84 -3.41 5.21
C TYR A 380 -10.43 -2.68 6.50
N GLY A 381 -9.16 -2.46 6.66
CA GLY A 381 -8.57 -1.69 7.74
C GLY A 381 -7.08 -1.52 7.52
N LEU A 382 -6.43 -0.75 8.37
CA LEU A 382 -5.01 -0.56 8.36
C LEU A 382 -4.45 -1.24 9.62
N GLN A 383 -3.80 -2.38 9.42
CA GLN A 383 -3.09 -3.09 10.46
C GLN A 383 -1.65 -2.57 10.51
N TYR A 384 -1.24 -2.05 11.66
CA TYR A 384 0.13 -1.63 11.92
C TYR A 384 0.98 -2.82 12.41
N VAL A 385 0.47 -3.53 13.41
CA VAL A 385 1.04 -4.80 13.88
C VAL A 385 -0.05 -5.77 14.30
N PHE A 386 0.19 -7.04 14.12
CA PHE A 386 -0.61 -8.14 14.67
C PHE A 386 0.30 -9.32 14.98
N ASN A 387 0.17 -9.87 16.18
CA ASN A 387 0.92 -11.04 16.63
C ASN A 387 2.45 -10.87 16.40
N ASN A 388 2.95 -9.70 16.73
CA ASN A 388 4.35 -9.27 16.57
C ASN A 388 4.86 -9.29 15.10
N VAL A 389 3.94 -9.28 14.14
CA VAL A 389 4.23 -9.13 12.71
C VAL A 389 3.83 -7.74 12.26
N TYR A 390 4.82 -6.91 11.99
CA TYR A 390 4.64 -5.52 11.59
C TYR A 390 4.32 -5.39 10.10
N ALA A 391 3.46 -4.42 9.77
CA ALA A 391 3.22 -4.06 8.38
C ALA A 391 4.51 -3.48 7.75
N PRO A 392 4.69 -3.60 6.42
CA PRO A 392 5.77 -2.91 5.75
C PRO A 392 5.71 -1.39 6.01
N GLY A 393 6.80 -0.81 6.47
CA GLY A 393 6.91 0.58 6.87
C GLY A 393 6.64 0.85 8.36
N ALA A 394 6.03 -0.07 9.09
CA ALA A 394 5.77 0.11 10.52
C ALA A 394 7.05 -0.09 11.36
N ALA A 395 7.37 0.89 12.21
CA ALA A 395 8.42 0.74 13.20
C ALA A 395 7.95 -0.12 14.40
N PRO A 396 8.83 -0.85 15.07
CA PRO A 396 8.48 -1.62 16.27
C PRO A 396 7.85 -0.74 17.35
N LEU A 397 6.87 -1.27 18.08
CA LEU A 397 6.33 -0.61 19.27
C LEU A 397 7.44 -0.51 20.32
N GLU A 398 7.58 0.66 20.89
CA GLU A 398 8.51 0.94 21.97
C GLU A 398 8.04 2.15 22.76
N ASN A 399 8.63 2.38 23.92
CA ASN A 399 8.32 3.56 24.72
C ASN A 399 8.61 4.85 23.93
N GLU A 400 7.76 5.83 24.09
CA GLU A 400 7.78 7.11 23.37
C GLU A 400 7.49 6.98 21.85
N ARG A 401 6.89 5.87 21.39
CA ARG A 401 6.36 5.71 20.03
C ARG A 401 5.09 6.56 19.84
N ALA A 402 4.97 7.19 18.68
CA ALA A 402 3.75 7.85 18.22
C ALA A 402 3.37 7.35 16.84
N ILE A 403 2.09 7.03 16.63
CA ILE A 403 1.54 6.59 15.34
C ILE A 403 0.37 7.49 14.98
N ARG A 404 0.36 8.05 13.79
CA ARG A 404 -0.72 8.89 13.25
C ARG A 404 -1.46 8.20 12.13
N PHE A 405 -2.77 8.12 12.26
CA PHE A 405 -3.67 7.71 11.19
C PHE A 405 -4.34 8.96 10.59
N THR A 406 -4.18 9.12 9.28
CA THR A 406 -4.76 10.25 8.54
C THR A 406 -5.04 9.85 7.10
N THR A 407 -5.97 10.54 6.46
CA THR A 407 -6.23 10.39 5.03
C THR A 407 -5.36 11.30 4.16
N GLU A 408 -4.50 12.09 4.79
CA GLU A 408 -3.53 12.92 4.07
C GLU A 408 -2.40 12.03 3.55
N ALA A 409 -2.31 11.95 2.24
CA ALA A 409 -1.23 11.22 1.58
C ALA A 409 0.09 11.99 1.71
N PRO A 410 1.22 11.29 1.68
CA PRO A 410 2.51 11.94 1.63
C PRO A 410 2.67 12.81 0.38
N ASP A 411 3.39 13.91 0.52
CA ASP A 411 3.71 14.79 -0.58
C ASP A 411 4.35 14.03 -1.74
N ASN A 412 3.88 14.29 -2.94
CA ASN A 412 4.30 13.62 -4.18
C ASN A 412 3.88 12.14 -4.33
N TYR A 413 2.96 11.64 -3.48
CA TYR A 413 2.38 10.33 -3.72
C TYR A 413 1.54 10.35 -5.00
N VAL A 414 1.92 9.52 -5.94
CA VAL A 414 1.10 9.21 -7.10
C VAL A 414 0.50 7.83 -6.87
N ALA A 415 -0.80 7.78 -6.62
CA ALA A 415 -1.48 6.50 -6.48
C ALA A 415 -1.16 5.62 -7.71
N PRO A 416 -0.74 4.37 -7.53
CA PRO A 416 -0.58 3.47 -8.66
C PRO A 416 -1.91 3.44 -9.41
N LEU A 417 -1.85 3.59 -10.74
CA LEU A 417 -3.03 3.46 -11.58
C LEU A 417 -3.65 2.11 -11.24
N SER A 418 -4.82 2.12 -10.62
CA SER A 418 -5.50 0.89 -10.27
C SER A 418 -5.74 0.13 -11.57
N VAL A 419 -5.21 -1.08 -11.67
CA VAL A 419 -5.45 -2.01 -12.80
C VAL A 419 -6.90 -2.51 -12.78
N ASP A 420 -7.76 -1.94 -11.95
CA ASP A 420 -9.16 -2.31 -11.79
C ASP A 420 -10.09 -1.81 -12.91
N GLU A 421 -9.61 -1.06 -13.87
CA GLU A 421 -10.27 -0.92 -15.17
C GLU A 421 -9.76 -1.97 -16.17
N ILE A 422 -9.85 -3.23 -15.84
CA ILE A 422 -10.11 -4.22 -16.88
C ILE A 422 -11.55 -3.95 -17.31
N LEU A 423 -11.71 -3.08 -18.28
CA LEU A 423 -12.93 -2.96 -19.05
C LEU A 423 -13.20 -4.34 -19.65
N TYR A 424 -14.01 -5.13 -18.97
CA TYR A 424 -14.65 -6.25 -19.64
C TYR A 424 -15.46 -5.63 -20.78
N PRO A 425 -15.14 -5.89 -22.04
CA PRO A 425 -15.97 -5.42 -23.12
C PRO A 425 -17.36 -5.99 -22.83
N ASN A 426 -18.36 -5.11 -22.70
CA ASN A 426 -19.75 -5.49 -22.63
C ASN A 426 -20.04 -6.33 -23.89
N VAL A 427 -20.06 -7.63 -23.74
CA VAL A 427 -20.54 -8.55 -24.75
C VAL A 427 -22.06 -8.52 -24.63
N PHE A 428 -22.70 -7.72 -25.50
CA PHE A 428 -24.11 -7.84 -25.75
C PHE A 428 -24.38 -9.06 -26.66
#